data_34a9213205bfb8ee58fda38e16cc7ee2
#
_entry.id   34a9213205bfb8ee58fda38e16cc7ee2
#
_cell.length_a   1.000
_cell.length_b   1.000
_cell.length_c   1.000
_cell.angle_alpha   90.00
_cell.angle_beta   90.00
_cell.angle_gamma   90.00
#
_symmetry.space_group_name_H-M   'P 1'
#
loop_
_entity.id
_entity.type
_entity.pdbx_description
1 polymer ?
#
loop_
_entity_poly.entity_id
_entity_poly.type
_entity_poly.pdbx_seq_one_letter_code
_entity_poly.pdbx_strand_id
1 'polypeptide(L)'
;MPMYKAPVQEMKFLMSEVLDLDKYSNLPGFSDATSDLRDAILDEGAKFAEGVVAPLNRVADMQGCRYNGEDHSVKTPDGFKNAYDTMSQNGWMGLGFPAEHGGQGLPGVLSIAVSEMVSSACMAFGMYPGLTAGAAEALLSGGTEEQIKKYVPNMVSGQWGGTMNLTEPHCGTDLGMLKSKAVPNGDGSYSITGQKIWISSGEHDLAENCLLYTSPSPRDRSLSRMPSSA
;
A
#
# COMPACT_ATOMS: atom_id res chain seq x y z
N MET A 1 4.42 5.99 -28.33
CA MET A 1 4.44 6.72 -27.06
C MET A 1 5.83 6.66 -26.50
N PRO A 2 6.33 7.70 -25.84
CA PRO A 2 7.57 7.57 -25.09
C PRO A 2 7.40 6.47 -24.04
N MET A 3 8.37 5.57 -23.98
CA MET A 3 8.40 4.53 -22.92
C MET A 3 8.89 5.19 -21.63
N TYR A 4 8.29 4.82 -20.50
CA TYR A 4 8.77 5.26 -19.19
C TYR A 4 10.20 4.79 -18.97
N LYS A 5 11.02 5.66 -18.40
CA LYS A 5 12.38 5.39 -17.94
C LYS A 5 12.53 5.90 -16.52
N ALA A 6 12.93 5.01 -15.62
CA ALA A 6 13.17 5.36 -14.23
C ALA A 6 14.44 6.22 -14.10
N PRO A 7 14.42 7.30 -13.30
CA PRO A 7 15.56 8.21 -13.13
C PRO A 7 16.60 7.63 -12.13
N VAL A 8 17.09 6.42 -12.39
CA VAL A 8 17.94 5.67 -11.45
C VAL A 8 19.22 6.41 -11.11
N GLN A 9 19.86 7.05 -12.11
CA GLN A 9 21.12 7.76 -11.87
C GLN A 9 20.93 8.97 -10.96
N GLU A 10 19.83 9.70 -11.12
CA GLU A 10 19.45 10.82 -10.27
C GLU A 10 19.15 10.35 -8.84
N MET A 11 18.43 9.22 -8.70
CA MET A 11 18.13 8.65 -7.39
C MET A 11 19.41 8.18 -6.67
N LYS A 12 20.32 7.52 -7.38
CA LYS A 12 21.64 7.12 -6.85
C LYS A 12 22.44 8.35 -6.41
N PHE A 13 22.52 9.37 -7.26
CA PHE A 13 23.21 10.63 -6.93
C PHE A 13 22.60 11.32 -5.70
N LEU A 14 21.28 11.41 -5.63
CA LEU A 14 20.59 12.01 -4.47
C LEU A 14 20.91 11.25 -3.17
N MET A 15 20.90 9.92 -3.20
CA MET A 15 21.13 9.10 -2.02
C MET A 15 22.59 9.12 -1.57
N SER A 16 23.55 9.12 -2.49
CA SER A 16 24.98 9.06 -2.16
C SER A 16 25.57 10.45 -1.93
N GLU A 17 25.34 11.39 -2.86
CA GLU A 17 26.07 12.67 -2.85
C GLU A 17 25.32 13.81 -2.13
N VAL A 18 23.99 13.79 -2.18
CA VAL A 18 23.19 14.87 -1.58
C VAL A 18 22.77 14.54 -0.16
N LEU A 19 22.14 13.37 0.02
CA LEU A 19 21.68 12.92 1.34
C LEU A 19 22.79 12.26 2.14
N ASP A 20 23.82 11.73 1.48
CA ASP A 20 24.94 11.01 2.10
C ASP A 20 24.44 9.99 3.11
N LEU A 21 23.67 8.98 2.60
CA LEU A 21 22.97 8.03 3.46
C LEU A 21 23.89 7.20 4.35
N ASP A 22 25.18 7.09 4.01
CA ASP A 22 26.17 6.35 4.80
C ASP A 22 26.40 6.96 6.19
N LYS A 23 26.20 8.28 6.32
CA LYS A 23 26.30 8.96 7.62
C LYS A 23 25.21 8.58 8.61
N TYR A 24 24.13 7.95 8.15
CA TYR A 24 23.02 7.50 8.98
C TYR A 24 23.10 6.01 9.36
N SER A 25 24.24 5.35 9.10
CA SER A 25 24.44 3.92 9.40
C SER A 25 24.20 3.52 10.86
N ASN A 26 24.17 4.49 11.78
CA ASN A 26 23.79 4.30 13.19
C ASN A 26 22.28 4.20 13.44
N LEU A 27 21.45 4.44 12.42
CA LEU A 27 20.00 4.33 12.53
C LEU A 27 19.51 2.93 12.12
N PRO A 28 18.38 2.45 12.70
CA PRO A 28 17.82 1.15 12.36
C PRO A 28 17.60 0.99 10.85
N GLY A 29 18.02 -0.14 10.29
CA GLY A 29 17.88 -0.46 8.87
C GLY A 29 18.92 0.19 7.94
N PHE A 30 19.57 1.27 8.35
CA PHE A 30 20.55 1.96 7.50
C PHE A 30 21.89 1.23 7.42
N SER A 31 22.32 0.53 8.46
CA SER A 31 23.54 -0.28 8.44
C SER A 31 23.51 -1.38 7.37
N ASP A 32 22.33 -1.95 7.15
CA ASP A 32 22.13 -3.05 6.21
C ASP A 32 21.95 -2.54 4.76
N ALA A 33 21.53 -1.28 4.62
CA ALA A 33 21.34 -0.62 3.33
C ALA A 33 22.67 -0.06 2.78
N THR A 34 23.65 -0.93 2.54
CA THR A 34 24.94 -0.55 1.91
C THR A 34 24.73 0.11 0.56
N SER A 35 25.74 0.86 0.06
CA SER A 35 25.65 1.51 -1.25
C SER A 35 25.36 0.51 -2.37
N ASP A 36 26.01 -0.66 -2.37
CA ASP A 36 25.79 -1.71 -3.35
C ASP A 36 24.37 -2.27 -3.30
N LEU A 37 23.81 -2.46 -2.09
CA LEU A 37 22.44 -2.92 -1.94
C LEU A 37 21.42 -1.86 -2.38
N ARG A 38 21.64 -0.58 -2.03
CA ARG A 38 20.80 0.52 -2.51
C ARG A 38 20.76 0.59 -4.03
N ASP A 39 21.94 0.50 -4.65
CA ASP A 39 22.09 0.50 -6.09
C ASP A 39 21.37 -0.67 -6.77
N ALA A 40 21.53 -1.87 -6.22
CA ALA A 40 20.84 -3.06 -6.72
C ALA A 40 19.30 -2.94 -6.60
N ILE A 41 18.79 -2.42 -5.48
CA ILE A 41 17.36 -2.18 -5.28
C ILE A 41 16.82 -1.17 -6.31
N LEU A 42 17.52 -0.08 -6.55
CA LEU A 42 17.11 0.92 -7.53
C LEU A 42 17.11 0.36 -8.95
N ASP A 43 18.15 -0.40 -9.31
CA ASP A 43 18.25 -1.02 -10.64
C ASP A 43 17.15 -2.08 -10.88
N GLU A 44 16.89 -2.94 -9.90
CA GLU A 44 15.82 -3.96 -10.01
C GLU A 44 14.43 -3.34 -9.94
N GLY A 45 14.22 -2.32 -9.08
CA GLY A 45 12.98 -1.55 -9.03
C GLY A 45 12.67 -0.87 -10.36
N ALA A 46 13.69 -0.33 -11.01
CA ALA A 46 13.57 0.26 -12.35
C ALA A 46 13.17 -0.79 -13.40
N LYS A 47 13.79 -1.96 -13.40
CA LYS A 47 13.42 -3.06 -14.32
C LYS A 47 11.97 -3.49 -14.12
N PHE A 48 11.52 -3.60 -12.88
CA PHE A 48 10.13 -3.91 -12.58
C PHE A 48 9.19 -2.80 -13.07
N ALA A 49 9.47 -1.54 -12.75
CA ALA A 49 8.65 -0.41 -13.15
C ALA A 49 8.58 -0.24 -14.68
N GLU A 50 9.71 -0.33 -15.37
CA GLU A 50 9.80 -0.17 -16.83
C GLU A 50 9.23 -1.38 -17.60
N GLY A 51 9.58 -2.60 -17.17
CA GLY A 51 9.27 -3.82 -17.90
C GLY A 51 7.89 -4.42 -17.59
N VAL A 52 7.44 -4.28 -16.36
CA VAL A 52 6.19 -4.91 -15.89
C VAL A 52 5.06 -3.87 -15.72
N VAL A 53 5.34 -2.74 -15.05
CA VAL A 53 4.30 -1.78 -14.67
C VAL A 53 3.97 -0.79 -15.80
N ALA A 54 4.97 -0.21 -16.46
CA ALA A 54 4.76 0.82 -17.47
C ALA A 54 3.86 0.37 -18.65
N PRO A 55 3.95 -0.87 -19.16
CA PRO A 55 3.04 -1.34 -20.20
C PRO A 55 1.57 -1.32 -19.77
N LEU A 56 1.29 -1.46 -18.47
CA LEU A 56 -0.08 -1.51 -17.93
C LEU A 56 -0.78 -0.16 -17.97
N ASN A 57 -0.06 0.95 -18.00
CA ASN A 57 -0.66 2.28 -17.93
C ASN A 57 -1.68 2.51 -19.06
N ARG A 58 -1.32 2.13 -20.30
CA ARG A 58 -2.24 2.23 -21.43
C ARG A 58 -3.38 1.22 -21.34
N VAL A 59 -3.11 0.00 -20.89
CA VAL A 59 -4.14 -1.02 -20.72
C VAL A 59 -5.17 -0.56 -19.70
N ALA A 60 -4.71 -0.01 -18.58
CA ALA A 60 -5.56 0.52 -17.52
C ALA A 60 -6.47 1.65 -18.02
N ASP A 61 -5.92 2.61 -18.77
CA ASP A 61 -6.66 3.73 -19.33
C ASP A 61 -7.76 3.28 -20.31
N MET A 62 -7.45 2.30 -21.15
CA MET A 62 -8.36 1.83 -22.20
C MET A 62 -9.45 0.86 -21.68
N GLN A 63 -9.15 0.05 -20.69
CA GLN A 63 -10.07 -0.99 -20.21
C GLN A 63 -10.86 -0.53 -18.97
N GLY A 64 -10.20 0.15 -18.02
CA GLY A 64 -10.76 0.41 -16.69
C GLY A 64 -11.02 -0.86 -15.88
N CYS A 65 -11.58 -0.70 -14.69
CA CYS A 65 -12.09 -1.81 -13.90
C CYS A 65 -13.48 -2.23 -14.42
N ARG A 66 -13.77 -3.53 -14.36
CA ARG A 66 -15.05 -4.12 -14.80
C ARG A 66 -15.83 -4.59 -13.59
N TYR A 67 -16.95 -3.95 -13.32
CA TYR A 67 -17.88 -4.34 -12.25
C TYR A 67 -18.89 -5.36 -12.78
N ASN A 68 -19.07 -6.45 -12.04
CA ASN A 68 -20.14 -7.43 -12.28
C ASN A 68 -21.28 -7.17 -11.29
N GLY A 69 -22.45 -6.81 -11.81
CA GLY A 69 -23.62 -6.50 -10.99
C GLY A 69 -24.33 -7.73 -10.39
N GLU A 70 -23.99 -8.96 -10.83
CA GLU A 70 -24.60 -10.18 -10.32
C GLU A 70 -23.97 -10.64 -9.00
N ASP A 71 -22.64 -10.62 -8.92
CA ASP A 71 -21.88 -11.07 -7.76
C ASP A 71 -21.12 -9.94 -7.04
N HIS A 72 -21.28 -8.71 -7.51
CA HIS A 72 -20.63 -7.50 -7.02
C HIS A 72 -19.10 -7.52 -7.09
N SER A 73 -18.51 -8.43 -7.85
CA SER A 73 -17.06 -8.49 -8.04
C SER A 73 -16.56 -7.36 -8.94
N VAL A 74 -15.28 -7.02 -8.76
CA VAL A 74 -14.58 -6.07 -9.61
C VAL A 74 -13.34 -6.73 -10.18
N LYS A 75 -13.25 -6.78 -11.51
CA LYS A 75 -12.07 -7.25 -12.22
C LYS A 75 -11.20 -6.06 -12.63
N THR A 76 -9.95 -6.10 -12.23
CA THR A 76 -8.95 -5.10 -12.62
C THR A 76 -8.54 -5.24 -14.10
N PRO A 77 -7.87 -4.24 -14.70
CA PRO A 77 -7.38 -4.34 -16.08
C PRO A 77 -6.45 -5.52 -16.29
N ASP A 78 -6.41 -6.03 -17.51
CA ASP A 78 -5.58 -7.16 -17.87
C ASP A 78 -4.09 -6.92 -17.56
N GLY A 79 -3.44 -7.88 -16.93
CA GLY A 79 -2.05 -7.81 -16.51
C GLY A 79 -1.83 -7.28 -15.08
N PHE A 80 -2.80 -6.59 -14.47
CA PHE A 80 -2.66 -6.06 -13.09
C PHE A 80 -2.40 -7.19 -12.09
N LYS A 81 -3.16 -8.27 -12.15
CA LYS A 81 -2.98 -9.41 -11.25
C LYS A 81 -1.57 -9.99 -11.35
N ASN A 82 -1.07 -10.21 -12.57
CA ASN A 82 0.28 -10.73 -12.76
C ASN A 82 1.38 -9.77 -12.25
N ALA A 83 1.21 -8.46 -12.47
CA ALA A 83 2.13 -7.46 -11.95
C ALA A 83 2.11 -7.40 -10.42
N TYR A 84 0.91 -7.50 -9.82
CA TYR A 84 0.75 -7.54 -8.37
C TYR A 84 1.40 -8.78 -7.76
N ASP A 85 1.19 -9.96 -8.35
CA ASP A 85 1.83 -11.20 -7.91
C ASP A 85 3.35 -11.11 -8.02
N THR A 86 3.86 -10.53 -9.11
CA THR A 86 5.30 -10.30 -9.29
C THR A 86 5.85 -9.35 -8.22
N MET A 87 5.15 -8.26 -7.93
CA MET A 87 5.51 -7.29 -6.89
C MET A 87 5.58 -7.94 -5.51
N SER A 88 4.58 -8.74 -5.20
CA SER A 88 4.44 -9.48 -3.94
C SER A 88 5.54 -10.55 -3.79
N GLN A 89 5.72 -11.41 -4.79
CA GLN A 89 6.72 -12.50 -4.79
C GLN A 89 8.16 -11.99 -4.69
N ASN A 90 8.44 -10.82 -5.27
CA ASN A 90 9.76 -10.19 -5.20
C ASN A 90 9.96 -9.35 -3.93
N GLY A 91 8.98 -9.31 -3.02
CA GLY A 91 9.10 -8.64 -1.72
C GLY A 91 9.07 -7.11 -1.78
N TRP A 92 8.69 -6.51 -2.91
CA TRP A 92 8.66 -5.04 -3.08
C TRP A 92 7.71 -4.35 -2.10
N MET A 93 6.63 -5.03 -1.69
CA MET A 93 5.68 -4.48 -0.73
C MET A 93 6.25 -4.39 0.68
N GLY A 94 7.24 -5.22 1.02
CA GLY A 94 7.81 -5.36 2.35
C GLY A 94 9.10 -4.57 2.61
N LEU A 95 9.62 -3.81 1.64
CA LEU A 95 10.95 -3.18 1.71
C LEU A 95 11.23 -2.43 3.02
N GLY A 96 10.35 -1.54 3.43
CA GLY A 96 10.52 -0.68 4.62
C GLY A 96 9.84 -1.21 5.87
N PHE A 97 9.08 -2.30 5.78
CA PHE A 97 8.40 -2.86 6.94
C PHE A 97 9.34 -3.66 7.83
N PRO A 98 9.07 -3.72 9.16
CA PRO A 98 9.90 -4.46 10.10
C PRO A 98 10.03 -5.95 9.74
N ALA A 99 11.23 -6.51 9.95
CA ALA A 99 11.52 -7.91 9.63
C ALA A 99 10.66 -8.90 10.45
N GLU A 100 10.32 -8.55 11.69
CA GLU A 100 9.45 -9.33 12.56
C GLU A 100 8.02 -9.49 12.03
N HIS A 101 7.63 -8.65 11.07
CA HIS A 101 6.32 -8.70 10.40
C HIS A 101 6.43 -9.14 8.93
N GLY A 102 7.57 -9.73 8.54
CA GLY A 102 7.80 -10.24 7.19
C GLY A 102 8.33 -9.20 6.20
N GLY A 103 8.69 -8.01 6.67
CA GLY A 103 9.37 -6.98 5.88
C GLY A 103 10.87 -7.20 5.78
N GLN A 104 11.56 -6.28 5.11
CA GLN A 104 13.02 -6.32 4.95
C GLN A 104 13.75 -5.37 5.90
N GLY A 105 13.02 -4.52 6.63
CA GLY A 105 13.61 -3.59 7.62
C GLY A 105 14.50 -2.51 7.04
N LEU A 106 14.43 -2.27 5.72
CA LEU A 106 15.27 -1.29 5.05
C LEU A 106 14.76 0.15 5.27
N PRO A 107 15.61 1.16 5.08
CA PRO A 107 15.19 2.55 5.25
C PRO A 107 14.04 2.93 4.33
N GLY A 108 13.05 3.67 4.85
CA GLY A 108 11.87 4.09 4.12
C GLY A 108 12.17 4.88 2.83
N VAL A 109 13.34 5.52 2.74
CA VAL A 109 13.77 6.21 1.51
C VAL A 109 13.86 5.28 0.30
N LEU A 110 14.20 3.99 0.50
CA LEU A 110 14.23 3.01 -0.59
C LEU A 110 12.81 2.61 -1.01
N SER A 111 11.91 2.44 -0.05
CA SER A 111 10.49 2.18 -0.34
C SER A 111 9.85 3.32 -1.12
N ILE A 112 10.17 4.57 -0.75
CA ILE A 112 9.68 5.77 -1.44
C ILE A 112 10.22 5.81 -2.88
N ALA A 113 11.50 5.55 -3.10
CA ALA A 113 12.09 5.56 -4.43
C ALA A 113 11.45 4.51 -5.36
N VAL A 114 11.25 3.27 -4.88
CA VAL A 114 10.57 2.23 -5.65
C VAL A 114 9.09 2.59 -5.90
N SER A 115 8.40 3.12 -4.90
CA SER A 115 7.01 3.59 -5.03
C SER A 115 6.88 4.72 -6.05
N GLU A 116 7.84 5.64 -6.09
CA GLU A 116 7.89 6.71 -7.10
C GLU A 116 8.02 6.13 -8.51
N MET A 117 8.93 5.17 -8.72
CA MET A 117 9.10 4.51 -10.02
C MET A 117 7.80 3.80 -10.45
N VAL A 118 7.16 3.05 -9.56
CA VAL A 118 5.92 2.32 -9.82
C VAL A 118 4.77 3.29 -10.14
N SER A 119 4.61 4.33 -9.34
CA SER A 119 3.55 5.33 -9.52
C SER A 119 3.74 6.15 -10.79
N SER A 120 4.99 6.50 -11.13
CA SER A 120 5.32 7.20 -12.37
C SER A 120 5.11 6.33 -13.61
N ALA A 121 5.33 5.02 -13.49
CA ALA A 121 5.08 4.07 -14.57
C ALA A 121 3.59 3.82 -14.80
N CYS A 122 2.81 3.61 -13.74
CA CYS A 122 1.35 3.44 -13.77
C CYS A 122 0.74 3.75 -12.40
N MET A 123 0.25 4.98 -12.23
CA MET A 123 -0.37 5.43 -10.97
C MET A 123 -1.58 4.56 -10.60
N ALA A 124 -2.41 4.17 -11.58
CA ALA A 124 -3.59 3.34 -11.33
C ALA A 124 -3.23 1.99 -10.69
N PHE A 125 -2.10 1.39 -11.08
CA PHE A 125 -1.58 0.19 -10.43
C PHE A 125 -0.99 0.49 -9.05
N GLY A 126 -0.18 1.56 -8.93
CA GLY A 126 0.50 1.93 -7.67
C GLY A 126 -0.45 2.25 -6.51
N MET A 127 -1.71 2.59 -6.80
CA MET A 127 -2.73 2.85 -5.77
C MET A 127 -3.03 1.62 -4.91
N TYR A 128 -3.04 0.41 -5.47
CA TYR A 128 -3.36 -0.82 -4.71
C TYR A 128 -2.31 -1.14 -3.62
N PRO A 129 -1.02 -1.31 -3.96
CA PRO A 129 -0.01 -1.55 -2.93
C PRO A 129 0.16 -0.35 -1.99
N GLY A 130 -0.02 0.89 -2.49
CA GLY A 130 0.08 2.10 -1.68
C GLY A 130 -0.96 2.18 -0.56
N LEU A 131 -2.23 1.84 -0.85
CA LEU A 131 -3.27 1.81 0.17
C LEU A 131 -3.06 0.67 1.17
N THR A 132 -2.60 -0.48 0.71
CA THR A 132 -2.25 -1.62 1.57
C THR A 132 -1.11 -1.25 2.53
N ALA A 133 -0.07 -0.58 2.02
CA ALA A 133 1.02 -0.08 2.85
C ALA A 133 0.52 0.93 3.91
N GLY A 134 -0.34 1.87 3.52
CA GLY A 134 -0.96 2.83 4.46
C GLY A 134 -1.78 2.15 5.56
N ALA A 135 -2.51 1.07 5.23
CA ALA A 135 -3.26 0.29 6.21
C ALA A 135 -2.33 -0.44 7.20
N ALA A 136 -1.24 -1.04 6.71
CA ALA A 136 -0.24 -1.69 7.55
C ALA A 136 0.46 -0.70 8.50
N GLU A 137 0.85 0.48 7.99
CA GLU A 137 1.45 1.57 8.78
C GLU A 137 0.50 2.08 9.89
N ALA A 138 -0.78 2.22 9.58
CA ALA A 138 -1.77 2.62 10.59
C ALA A 138 -1.90 1.58 11.70
N LEU A 139 -1.85 0.29 11.36
CA LEU A 139 -1.85 -0.79 12.35
C LEU A 139 -0.59 -0.76 13.20
N LEU A 140 0.60 -0.60 12.61
CA LEU A 140 1.86 -0.50 13.35
C LEU A 140 1.87 0.71 14.29
N SER A 141 1.24 1.81 13.89
CA SER A 141 1.21 3.05 14.68
C SER A 141 0.17 3.03 15.82
N GLY A 142 -0.93 2.29 15.68
CA GLY A 142 -2.05 2.41 16.62
C GLY A 142 -2.82 1.12 16.91
N GLY A 143 -2.44 0.01 16.29
CA GLY A 143 -3.07 -1.29 16.50
C GLY A 143 -2.64 -1.95 17.81
N THR A 144 -3.43 -2.90 18.31
CA THR A 144 -3.00 -3.80 19.38
C THR A 144 -1.99 -4.82 18.84
N GLU A 145 -1.19 -5.42 19.72
CA GLU A 145 -0.25 -6.48 19.32
C GLU A 145 -0.95 -7.64 18.60
N GLU A 146 -2.15 -8.02 19.04
CA GLU A 146 -2.95 -9.05 18.37
C GLU A 146 -3.33 -8.66 16.95
N GLN A 147 -3.75 -7.40 16.75
CA GLN A 147 -4.10 -6.88 15.43
C GLN A 147 -2.87 -6.81 14.52
N ILE A 148 -1.77 -6.26 15.01
CA ILE A 148 -0.52 -6.17 14.26
C ILE A 148 -0.09 -7.57 13.82
N LYS A 149 0.00 -8.52 14.74
CA LYS A 149 0.43 -9.91 14.46
C LYS A 149 -0.48 -10.61 13.46
N LYS A 150 -1.78 -10.33 13.47
CA LYS A 150 -2.74 -10.98 12.59
C LYS A 150 -2.74 -10.38 11.18
N TYR A 151 -2.69 -9.06 11.05
CA TYR A 151 -2.97 -8.38 9.79
C TYR A 151 -1.71 -7.94 9.03
N VAL A 152 -0.73 -7.37 9.73
CA VAL A 152 0.44 -6.76 9.08
C VAL A 152 1.24 -7.74 8.22
N PRO A 153 1.57 -8.98 8.67
CA PRO A 153 2.33 -9.91 7.85
C PRO A 153 1.63 -10.26 6.52
N ASN A 154 0.31 -10.43 6.54
CA ASN A 154 -0.46 -10.74 5.33
C ASN A 154 -0.52 -9.55 4.36
N MET A 155 -0.54 -8.31 4.86
CA MET A 155 -0.48 -7.11 4.05
C MET A 155 0.92 -6.89 3.47
N VAL A 156 1.95 -7.06 4.28
CA VAL A 156 3.36 -6.92 3.88
C VAL A 156 3.74 -7.94 2.81
N SER A 157 3.21 -9.17 2.91
CA SER A 157 3.39 -10.20 1.89
C SER A 157 2.52 -10.02 0.64
N GLY A 158 1.57 -9.09 0.64
CA GLY A 158 0.63 -8.87 -0.46
C GLY A 158 -0.49 -9.91 -0.57
N GLN A 159 -0.64 -10.80 0.41
CA GLN A 159 -1.75 -11.76 0.42
C GLN A 159 -3.09 -11.09 0.69
N TRP A 160 -3.08 -10.04 1.52
CA TRP A 160 -4.27 -9.24 1.84
C TRP A 160 -4.10 -7.81 1.35
N GLY A 161 -5.17 -7.29 0.74
CA GLY A 161 -5.27 -5.89 0.37
C GLY A 161 -5.84 -5.04 1.50
N GLY A 162 -5.34 -3.81 1.62
CA GLY A 162 -5.89 -2.78 2.51
C GLY A 162 -6.48 -1.64 1.71
N THR A 163 -7.45 -0.94 2.29
CA THR A 163 -8.06 0.25 1.70
C THR A 163 -8.28 1.34 2.75
N MET A 164 -8.61 2.55 2.31
CA MET A 164 -8.92 3.68 3.17
C MET A 164 -10.37 4.13 2.98
N ASN A 165 -11.14 4.11 4.06
CA ASN A 165 -12.53 4.58 4.08
C ASN A 165 -12.62 5.86 4.91
N LEU A 166 -12.61 7.01 4.27
CA LEU A 166 -12.59 8.31 4.93
C LEU A 166 -13.80 9.14 4.55
N THR A 167 -13.96 9.44 3.27
CA THR A 167 -14.99 10.34 2.74
C THR A 167 -16.39 9.84 3.03
N GLU A 168 -17.27 10.77 3.44
CA GLU A 168 -18.70 10.54 3.61
C GLU A 168 -19.50 11.38 2.61
N PRO A 169 -20.79 11.08 2.35
CA PRO A 169 -21.58 11.79 1.34
C PRO A 169 -21.64 13.32 1.52
N HIS A 170 -21.44 13.79 2.73
CA HIS A 170 -21.53 15.22 3.08
C HIS A 170 -20.17 15.85 3.44
N CYS A 171 -19.09 15.09 3.48
CA CYS A 171 -17.77 15.62 3.81
C CYS A 171 -16.63 14.77 3.23
N GLY A 172 -15.60 15.43 2.76
CA GLY A 172 -14.36 14.80 2.30
C GLY A 172 -13.14 15.53 2.87
N THR A 173 -12.97 16.81 2.52
CA THR A 173 -11.87 17.64 3.01
C THR A 173 -12.04 18.02 4.48
N ASP A 174 -13.23 18.39 4.89
CA ASP A 174 -13.54 18.74 6.28
C ASP A 174 -13.90 17.49 7.09
N LEU A 175 -12.88 16.85 7.65
CA LEU A 175 -13.02 15.63 8.48
C LEU A 175 -13.73 15.89 9.82
N GLY A 176 -13.82 17.15 10.25
CA GLY A 176 -14.56 17.54 11.44
C GLY A 176 -16.06 17.27 11.32
N MET A 177 -16.57 17.10 10.10
CA MET A 177 -17.98 16.82 9.81
C MET A 177 -18.33 15.32 9.77
N LEU A 178 -17.38 14.40 9.97
CA LEU A 178 -17.63 12.96 9.95
C LEU A 178 -18.72 12.57 10.93
N LYS A 179 -19.68 11.76 10.47
CA LYS A 179 -20.83 11.26 11.25
C LYS A 179 -20.75 9.76 11.55
N SER A 180 -19.93 9.02 10.81
CA SER A 180 -19.71 7.59 11.11
C SER A 180 -19.17 7.45 12.52
N LYS A 181 -19.72 6.50 13.26
CA LYS A 181 -19.35 6.26 14.66
C LYS A 181 -19.36 4.78 14.99
N ALA A 182 -18.54 4.40 15.95
CA ALA A 182 -18.50 3.08 16.56
C ALA A 182 -18.92 3.23 18.03
N VAL A 183 -19.92 2.46 18.45
CA VAL A 183 -20.44 2.45 19.83
C VAL A 183 -20.09 1.11 20.46
N PRO A 184 -19.39 1.07 21.63
CA PRO A 184 -19.02 -0.18 22.27
C PRO A 184 -20.24 -0.95 22.77
N ASN A 185 -20.25 -2.27 22.59
CA ASN A 185 -21.34 -3.16 23.02
C ASN A 185 -21.14 -3.74 24.43
N GLY A 186 -19.98 -3.48 25.06
CA GLY A 186 -19.64 -4.01 26.39
C GLY A 186 -18.99 -5.40 26.41
N ASP A 187 -18.92 -6.09 25.28
CA ASP A 187 -18.28 -7.40 25.09
C ASP A 187 -16.94 -7.32 24.33
N GLY A 188 -16.42 -6.10 24.11
CA GLY A 188 -15.22 -5.84 23.32
C GLY A 188 -15.48 -5.62 21.84
N SER A 189 -16.72 -5.80 21.37
CA SER A 189 -17.16 -5.45 20.01
C SER A 189 -17.77 -4.05 19.94
N TYR A 190 -17.98 -3.57 18.70
CA TYR A 190 -18.56 -2.25 18.43
C TYR A 190 -19.67 -2.34 17.39
N SER A 191 -20.74 -1.59 17.61
CA SER A 191 -21.77 -1.32 16.60
C SER A 191 -21.37 -0.11 15.78
N ILE A 192 -21.15 -0.31 14.47
CA ILE A 192 -20.74 0.75 13.56
C ILE A 192 -21.94 1.27 12.79
N THR A 193 -22.10 2.60 12.74
CA THR A 193 -23.14 3.28 11.99
C THR A 193 -22.53 4.41 11.17
N GLY A 194 -22.86 4.48 9.87
CA GLY A 194 -22.39 5.51 8.95
C GLY A 194 -22.37 5.03 7.51
N GLN A 195 -21.95 5.91 6.62
CA GLN A 195 -21.80 5.61 5.19
C GLN A 195 -20.52 6.26 4.68
N LYS A 196 -19.69 5.47 4.01
CA LYS A 196 -18.50 5.94 3.34
C LYS A 196 -18.71 5.88 1.83
N ILE A 197 -18.06 6.81 1.08
CA ILE A 197 -18.11 6.86 -0.39
C ILE A 197 -16.70 7.05 -0.96
N TRP A 198 -16.55 6.79 -2.25
CA TRP A 198 -15.30 6.98 -2.98
C TRP A 198 -14.13 6.17 -2.43
N ILE A 199 -14.39 4.88 -2.19
CA ILE A 199 -13.39 3.96 -1.67
C ILE A 199 -12.51 3.47 -2.82
N SER A 200 -11.22 3.83 -2.81
CA SER A 200 -10.26 3.29 -3.76
C SER A 200 -9.89 1.86 -3.35
N SER A 201 -9.89 0.94 -4.32
CA SER A 201 -9.49 -0.47 -4.09
C SER A 201 -10.32 -1.17 -3.01
N GLY A 202 -11.62 -0.86 -2.92
CA GLY A 202 -12.53 -1.51 -1.97
C GLY A 202 -12.81 -2.95 -2.34
N GLU A 203 -13.06 -3.22 -3.64
CA GLU A 203 -13.22 -4.56 -4.20
C GLU A 203 -12.30 -4.72 -5.41
N HIS A 204 -11.56 -5.82 -5.49
CA HIS A 204 -10.65 -6.12 -6.59
C HIS A 204 -10.20 -7.59 -6.58
N ASP A 205 -9.65 -8.06 -7.71
CA ASP A 205 -9.19 -9.43 -7.92
C ASP A 205 -7.66 -9.62 -7.73
N LEU A 206 -6.96 -8.66 -7.13
CA LEU A 206 -5.50 -8.70 -6.99
C LEU A 206 -5.03 -9.53 -5.78
N ALA A 207 -5.71 -9.38 -4.66
CA ALA A 207 -5.42 -10.06 -3.40
C ALA A 207 -6.74 -10.37 -2.69
N GLU A 208 -6.67 -11.20 -1.66
CA GLU A 208 -7.81 -11.39 -0.77
C GLU A 208 -8.10 -10.07 -0.03
N ASN A 209 -9.35 -9.61 -0.14
CA ASN A 209 -9.76 -8.36 0.49
C ASN A 209 -9.81 -8.50 2.00
N CYS A 210 -8.81 -7.99 2.68
CA CYS A 210 -8.90 -7.70 4.08
C CYS A 210 -9.43 -6.27 4.24
N LEU A 211 -10.73 -6.13 4.53
CA LEU A 211 -11.33 -4.83 4.78
C LEU A 211 -10.80 -4.26 6.10
N LEU A 212 -9.62 -3.68 6.06
CA LEU A 212 -9.09 -2.85 7.12
C LEU A 212 -9.39 -1.39 6.78
N TYR A 213 -10.35 -0.87 7.52
CA TYR A 213 -10.69 0.54 7.47
C TYR A 213 -9.68 1.32 8.30
N THR A 214 -8.83 2.08 7.65
CA THR A 214 -8.03 3.08 8.33
C THR A 214 -8.74 4.43 8.23
N SER A 215 -9.17 4.97 9.35
CA SER A 215 -9.54 6.37 9.44
C SER A 215 -8.35 7.14 10.00
N PRO A 216 -7.82 8.15 9.29
CA PRO A 216 -6.65 8.90 9.76
C PRO A 216 -6.96 9.88 10.90
N SER A 217 -8.20 9.90 11.43
CA SER A 217 -8.55 10.76 12.54
C SER A 217 -8.04 10.18 13.86
N PRO A 218 -7.32 10.98 14.69
CA PRO A 218 -6.95 10.57 16.04
C PRO A 218 -8.16 10.25 16.95
N ARG A 219 -9.37 10.64 16.53
CA ARG A 219 -10.63 10.35 17.22
C ARG A 219 -11.25 9.01 16.77
N ASP A 220 -10.84 8.47 15.64
CA ASP A 220 -11.33 7.21 15.09
C ASP A 220 -10.32 6.09 15.29
N ARG A 221 -9.96 5.82 16.53
CA ARG A 221 -9.17 4.64 16.91
C ARG A 221 -9.94 3.33 16.81
N SER A 222 -11.09 3.32 16.16
CA SER A 222 -11.88 2.12 15.95
C SER A 222 -11.45 1.40 14.69
N LEU A 223 -10.54 0.46 14.83
CA LEU A 223 -10.30 -0.59 13.83
C LEU A 223 -11.55 -1.47 13.80
N SER A 224 -12.44 -1.24 12.86
CA SER A 224 -13.63 -2.09 12.74
C SER A 224 -13.26 -3.40 12.09
N ARG A 225 -13.43 -4.48 12.78
CA ARG A 225 -13.54 -5.81 12.20
C ARG A 225 -14.90 -5.91 11.50
N MET A 226 -14.91 -6.01 10.19
CA MET A 226 -15.97 -6.75 9.53
C MET A 226 -15.52 -8.20 9.45
N PRO A 227 -16.25 -9.18 9.98
CA PRO A 227 -15.95 -10.57 9.67
C PRO A 227 -16.16 -10.75 8.17
N SER A 228 -15.19 -11.40 7.51
CA SER A 228 -15.44 -12.07 6.25
C SER A 228 -16.52 -13.11 6.55
N SER A 229 -17.75 -12.77 6.38
CA SER A 229 -18.81 -13.74 6.45
C SER A 229 -19.18 -14.13 5.06
N ALA A 230 -18.85 -15.38 4.82
CA ALA A 230 -19.64 -16.34 4.08
C ALA A 230 -20.26 -15.84 2.79
#